data_39f360668a46aeff1ea3758f49da966a
#
_entry.id   39f360668a46aeff1ea3758f49da966a
#
_cell.length_a   1.000
_cell.length_b   1.000
_cell.length_c   1.000
_cell.angle_alpha   90.00
_cell.angle_beta   90.00
_cell.angle_gamma   90.00
#
_symmetry.space_group_name_H-M   'P 1'
#
loop_
_entity.id
_entity.type
_entity.pdbx_description
1 polymer ?
#
loop_
_entity_poly.entity_id
_entity_poly.type
_entity_poly.pdbx_seq_one_letter_code
_entity_poly.pdbx_strand_id
1 'polypeptide(L)'
;MAEKLTPEKIKEAVRYYEDITSGKTPILDKDQNFKKEEPKILDSQARPIKDMHKHLKKKDPNAYPLIPPTDPRLLMNIAPYTDDMLKVFEIKDRKELSDKMYKSMVKYGGIGLSANQVGLPFRMFVMGGHPQIDDGKVRNCFNPIIKDLSEETVLMKEGCLSFPFLFLSIKRPQWVNVQYTDENGKTVEEYLHGMSARIFQ
;
A
#
# COMPACT_ATOMS: atom_id res chain seq x y z
N MET A 1 -17.31 8.04 11.04
CA MET A 1 -17.26 6.57 11.15
C MET A 1 -16.65 6.07 9.85
N ALA A 2 -15.57 5.30 9.93
CA ALA A 2 -15.03 4.63 8.74
C ALA A 2 -16.09 3.61 8.27
N GLU A 3 -16.47 3.66 7.00
CA GLU A 3 -17.37 2.68 6.41
C GLU A 3 -16.66 1.32 6.45
N LYS A 4 -17.17 0.37 7.27
CA LYS A 4 -16.61 -0.97 7.32
C LYS A 4 -16.75 -1.61 5.94
N LEU A 5 -15.65 -2.14 5.41
CA LEU A 5 -15.67 -2.98 4.22
C LEU A 5 -16.62 -4.16 4.48
N THR A 6 -17.75 -4.18 3.79
CA THR A 6 -18.64 -5.34 3.86
C THR A 6 -18.03 -6.51 3.10
N PRO A 7 -18.37 -7.76 3.48
CA PRO A 7 -17.93 -8.94 2.72
C PRO A 7 -18.26 -8.88 1.23
N GLU A 8 -19.37 -8.21 0.87
CA GLU A 8 -19.78 -7.99 -0.52
C GLU A 8 -18.81 -7.07 -1.25
N LYS A 9 -18.43 -5.92 -0.65
CA LYS A 9 -17.45 -4.98 -1.23
C LYS A 9 -16.07 -5.63 -1.41
N ILE A 10 -15.68 -6.49 -0.49
CA ILE A 10 -14.44 -7.28 -0.62
C ILE A 10 -14.55 -8.27 -1.78
N LYS A 11 -15.65 -9.02 -1.90
CA LYS A 11 -15.88 -9.95 -3.01
C LYS A 11 -15.91 -9.24 -4.37
N GLU A 12 -16.52 -8.06 -4.42
CA GLU A 12 -16.56 -7.24 -5.64
C GLU A 12 -15.18 -6.76 -6.06
N ALA A 13 -14.37 -6.28 -5.12
CA ALA A 13 -12.99 -5.87 -5.38
C ALA A 13 -12.12 -7.05 -5.83
N VAL A 14 -12.29 -8.24 -5.22
CA VAL A 14 -11.59 -9.48 -5.62
C VAL A 14 -11.98 -9.89 -7.02
N ARG A 15 -13.29 -9.97 -7.32
CA ARG A 15 -13.80 -10.32 -8.65
C ARG A 15 -13.29 -9.34 -9.72
N TYR A 16 -13.33 -8.06 -9.43
CA TYR A 16 -12.79 -7.03 -10.32
C TYR A 16 -11.29 -7.22 -10.60
N TYR A 17 -10.51 -7.57 -9.56
CA TYR A 17 -9.08 -7.89 -9.70
C TYR A 17 -8.85 -9.14 -10.56
N GLU A 18 -9.63 -10.19 -10.34
CA GLU A 18 -9.54 -11.43 -11.12
C GLU A 18 -9.91 -11.19 -12.59
N ASP A 19 -10.95 -10.40 -12.85
CA ASP A 19 -11.39 -10.05 -14.21
C ASP A 19 -10.33 -9.23 -14.95
N ILE A 20 -9.69 -8.26 -14.27
CA ILE A 20 -8.59 -7.47 -14.84
C ILE A 20 -7.36 -8.34 -15.12
N THR A 21 -6.98 -9.21 -14.20
CA THR A 21 -5.79 -10.05 -14.33
C THR A 21 -5.96 -11.15 -15.37
N SER A 22 -7.21 -11.61 -15.60
CA SER A 22 -7.57 -12.58 -16.64
C SER A 22 -7.83 -11.95 -18.02
N GLY A 23 -7.80 -10.62 -18.13
CA GLY A 23 -8.09 -9.90 -19.38
C GLY A 23 -9.57 -9.83 -19.74
N LYS A 24 -10.46 -10.16 -18.81
CA LYS A 24 -11.91 -10.01 -18.93
C LYS A 24 -12.33 -8.77 -18.19
N THR A 25 -12.65 -7.71 -18.88
CA THR A 25 -13.15 -6.47 -18.26
C THR A 25 -14.65 -6.36 -18.46
N PRO A 26 -15.47 -6.45 -17.40
CA PRO A 26 -16.74 -5.75 -17.38
C PRO A 26 -16.67 -4.58 -16.40
N ILE A 27 -17.04 -3.41 -16.88
CA ILE A 27 -17.24 -2.23 -16.05
C ILE A 27 -18.69 -2.18 -15.66
N LEU A 28 -18.97 -2.29 -14.37
CA LEU A 28 -20.30 -2.06 -13.83
C LEU A 28 -20.49 -0.56 -13.59
N ASP A 29 -21.33 0.07 -14.41
CA ASP A 29 -21.96 1.35 -14.10
C ASP A 29 -23.10 1.08 -13.10
N LYS A 30 -23.31 1.98 -12.13
CA LYS A 30 -24.34 1.87 -11.08
C LYS A 30 -25.78 1.78 -11.64
N ASP A 31 -25.99 2.14 -12.91
CA ASP A 31 -27.29 2.19 -13.57
C ASP A 31 -27.53 1.06 -14.59
N GLN A 32 -26.73 -0.03 -14.55
CA GLN A 32 -26.88 -1.24 -15.38
C GLN A 32 -26.93 -1.00 -16.90
N ASN A 33 -26.43 0.11 -17.39
CA ASN A 33 -26.30 0.35 -18.81
C ASN A 33 -24.87 0.10 -19.29
N PHE A 34 -24.68 -1.00 -20.04
CA PHE A 34 -23.43 -1.32 -20.70
C PHE A 34 -23.12 -0.29 -21.80
N LYS A 35 -22.30 0.70 -21.51
CA LYS A 35 -21.68 1.51 -22.56
C LYS A 35 -20.41 0.83 -23.03
N LYS A 36 -20.33 0.56 -24.33
CA LYS A 36 -19.17 -0.03 -25.02
C LYS A 36 -17.94 0.89 -25.13
N GLU A 37 -17.93 2.03 -24.46
CA GLU A 37 -16.75 2.89 -24.43
C GLU A 37 -15.91 2.51 -23.22
N GLU A 38 -14.66 2.07 -23.49
CA GLU A 38 -13.68 1.85 -22.43
C GLU A 38 -13.52 3.15 -21.64
N PRO A 39 -13.86 3.20 -20.34
CA PRO A 39 -13.58 4.36 -19.54
C PRO A 39 -12.07 4.56 -19.52
N LYS A 40 -11.65 5.77 -19.82
CA LYS A 40 -10.27 6.20 -19.57
C LYS A 40 -10.10 6.36 -18.06
N ILE A 41 -9.96 5.25 -17.35
CA ILE A 41 -9.55 5.28 -15.95
C ILE A 41 -8.08 5.68 -15.96
N LEU A 42 -7.79 6.83 -15.37
CA LEU A 42 -6.46 7.40 -15.29
C LEU A 42 -5.89 7.09 -13.90
N ASP A 43 -4.58 6.81 -13.81
CA ASP A 43 -3.87 6.77 -12.54
C ASP A 43 -3.79 8.17 -11.91
N SER A 44 -3.22 8.29 -10.71
CA SER A 44 -3.03 9.57 -10.03
C SER A 44 -2.21 10.61 -10.81
N GLN A 45 -1.54 10.18 -11.90
CA GLN A 45 -0.78 11.02 -12.82
C GLN A 45 -1.48 11.17 -14.19
N ALA A 46 -2.78 10.86 -14.27
CA ALA A 46 -3.60 10.92 -15.48
C ALA A 46 -3.12 10.00 -16.64
N ARG A 47 -2.42 8.88 -16.33
CA ARG A 47 -1.97 7.90 -17.32
C ARG A 47 -3.00 6.78 -17.50
N PRO A 48 -3.21 6.27 -18.73
CA PRO A 48 -4.13 5.16 -18.97
C PRO A 48 -3.69 3.88 -18.24
N ILE A 49 -4.60 3.24 -17.54
CA ILE A 49 -4.36 2.00 -16.76
C ILE A 49 -3.86 0.83 -17.62
N LYS A 50 -4.16 0.83 -18.93
CA LYS A 50 -3.56 -0.15 -19.87
C LYS A 50 -2.03 -0.24 -19.78
N ASP A 51 -1.37 0.85 -19.40
CA ASP A 51 0.09 0.87 -19.26
C ASP A 51 0.58 0.29 -17.93
N MET A 52 -0.23 0.33 -16.87
CA MET A 52 0.10 -0.32 -15.60
C MET A 52 0.20 -1.84 -15.74
N HIS A 53 -0.67 -2.49 -16.56
CA HIS A 53 -0.59 -3.93 -16.80
C HIS A 53 0.69 -4.37 -17.51
N LYS A 54 1.27 -3.54 -18.37
CA LYS A 54 2.55 -3.83 -19.02
C LYS A 54 3.70 -3.84 -18.02
N HIS A 55 3.66 -2.98 -17.00
CA HIS A 55 4.66 -2.95 -15.92
C HIS A 55 4.53 -4.14 -14.96
N LEU A 56 3.31 -4.61 -14.67
CA LEU A 56 3.06 -5.77 -13.82
C LEU A 56 3.61 -7.09 -14.41
N LYS A 57 3.71 -7.18 -15.75
CA LYS A 57 4.18 -8.39 -16.44
C LYS A 57 5.71 -8.54 -16.51
N LYS A 58 6.48 -7.49 -16.24
CA LYS A 58 7.94 -7.59 -16.15
C LYS A 58 8.32 -8.09 -14.75
N LYS A 59 8.78 -9.33 -14.64
CA LYS A 59 9.43 -9.84 -13.43
C LYS A 59 10.69 -9.01 -13.19
N ASP A 60 10.63 -8.12 -12.23
CA ASP A 60 11.79 -7.40 -11.73
C ASP A 60 12.41 -8.23 -10.59
N PRO A 61 13.65 -8.76 -10.75
CA PRO A 61 14.30 -9.56 -9.73
C PRO A 61 14.56 -8.78 -8.43
N ASN A 62 14.52 -7.46 -8.49
CA ASN A 62 14.82 -6.57 -7.37
C ASN A 62 13.57 -6.05 -6.64
N ALA A 63 12.37 -6.48 -7.03
CA ALA A 63 11.11 -6.05 -6.41
C ALA A 63 10.23 -7.24 -6.08
N TYR A 64 9.59 -7.22 -4.91
CA TYR A 64 8.63 -8.25 -4.52
C TYR A 64 7.31 -8.07 -5.27
N PRO A 65 6.66 -9.16 -5.70
CA PRO A 65 5.32 -9.10 -6.26
C PRO A 65 4.29 -8.83 -5.14
N LEU A 66 3.22 -8.09 -5.47
CA LEU A 66 2.06 -8.02 -4.58
C LEU A 66 1.37 -9.40 -4.52
N ILE A 67 0.93 -9.79 -3.32
CA ILE A 67 0.09 -10.98 -3.17
C ILE A 67 -1.37 -10.64 -3.52
N PRO A 68 -2.16 -11.64 -3.97
CA PRO A 68 -3.56 -11.43 -4.32
C PRO A 68 -4.39 -10.89 -3.15
N PRO A 69 -5.43 -10.09 -3.40
CA PRO A 69 -6.34 -9.58 -2.35
C PRO A 69 -7.00 -10.66 -1.50
N THR A 70 -7.12 -11.88 -2.05
CA THR A 70 -7.68 -13.06 -1.38
C THR A 70 -6.68 -13.79 -0.49
N ASP A 71 -5.40 -13.41 -0.52
CA ASP A 71 -4.38 -14.08 0.27
C ASP A 71 -4.61 -13.86 1.77
N PRO A 72 -4.74 -14.93 2.59
CA PRO A 72 -5.02 -14.81 4.00
C PRO A 72 -3.93 -14.07 4.79
N ARG A 73 -2.71 -13.97 4.26
CA ARG A 73 -1.60 -13.22 4.87
C ARG A 73 -1.89 -11.73 5.01
N LEU A 74 -2.80 -11.18 4.19
CA LEU A 74 -3.23 -9.78 4.33
C LEU A 74 -4.04 -9.52 5.60
N LEU A 75 -4.69 -10.55 6.15
CA LEU A 75 -5.58 -10.46 7.32
C LEU A 75 -4.94 -11.01 8.60
N MET A 76 -3.73 -11.56 8.52
CA MET A 76 -3.04 -12.12 9.69
C MET A 76 -2.54 -11.03 10.64
N ASN A 77 -2.58 -11.32 11.93
CA ASN A 77 -1.84 -10.53 12.91
C ASN A 77 -0.34 -10.69 12.66
N ILE A 78 0.33 -9.57 12.40
CA ILE A 78 1.75 -9.55 12.08
C ILE A 78 2.55 -9.43 13.38
N ALA A 79 3.43 -10.40 13.61
CA ALA A 79 4.36 -10.39 14.75
C ALA A 79 5.36 -9.22 14.65
N PRO A 80 5.89 -8.74 15.79
CA PRO A 80 7.01 -7.81 15.77
C PRO A 80 8.16 -8.34 14.94
N TYR A 81 8.76 -7.46 14.15
CA TYR A 81 9.93 -7.78 13.35
C TYR A 81 11.16 -8.05 14.24
N THR A 82 11.92 -9.08 13.90
CA THR A 82 13.26 -9.36 14.42
C THR A 82 14.22 -9.69 13.28
N ASP A 83 15.52 -9.43 13.46
CA ASP A 83 16.52 -9.70 12.41
C ASP A 83 16.65 -11.19 12.06
N ASP A 84 16.30 -12.10 12.97
CA ASP A 84 16.31 -13.54 12.69
C ASP A 84 15.29 -13.95 11.63
N MET A 85 14.21 -13.17 11.46
CA MET A 85 13.22 -13.41 10.40
C MET A 85 13.85 -13.28 9.01
N LEU A 86 14.84 -12.41 8.83
CA LEU A 86 15.51 -12.22 7.54
C LEU A 86 16.16 -13.51 7.03
N LYS A 87 16.73 -14.30 7.94
CA LYS A 87 17.38 -15.58 7.59
C LYS A 87 16.40 -16.58 7.01
N VAL A 88 15.16 -16.63 7.55
CA VAL A 88 14.10 -17.54 7.07
C VAL A 88 13.68 -17.21 5.64
N PHE A 89 13.76 -15.93 5.25
CA PHE A 89 13.38 -15.44 3.93
C PHE A 89 14.58 -15.21 3.00
N GLU A 90 15.78 -15.66 3.40
CA GLU A 90 17.02 -15.49 2.62
C GLU A 90 17.33 -14.04 2.27
N ILE A 91 16.99 -13.12 3.18
CA ILE A 91 17.26 -11.68 3.05
C ILE A 91 18.50 -11.36 3.86
N LYS A 92 19.48 -10.70 3.26
CA LYS A 92 20.77 -10.43 3.85
C LYS A 92 20.70 -9.54 5.10
N ASP A 93 20.01 -8.41 4.98
CA ASP A 93 19.92 -7.39 6.01
C ASP A 93 18.67 -6.49 5.82
N ARG A 94 18.43 -5.61 6.81
CA ARG A 94 17.30 -4.64 6.76
C ARG A 94 17.36 -3.72 5.53
N LYS A 95 18.56 -3.38 5.08
CA LYS A 95 18.78 -2.48 3.97
C LYS A 95 18.33 -3.11 2.65
N GLU A 96 18.72 -4.36 2.41
CA GLU A 96 18.24 -5.12 1.25
C GLU A 96 16.71 -5.25 1.27
N LEU A 97 16.11 -5.57 2.42
CA LEU A 97 14.67 -5.63 2.57
C LEU A 97 14.01 -4.29 2.22
N SER A 98 14.51 -3.20 2.81
CA SER A 98 14.01 -1.84 2.58
C SER A 98 14.11 -1.43 1.12
N ASP A 99 15.24 -1.68 0.48
CA ASP A 99 15.47 -1.37 -0.94
C ASP A 99 14.51 -2.12 -1.86
N LYS A 100 14.30 -3.42 -1.61
CA LYS A 100 13.35 -4.23 -2.39
C LYS A 100 11.91 -3.80 -2.15
N MET A 101 11.55 -3.50 -0.91
CA MET A 101 10.22 -2.98 -0.55
C MET A 101 9.95 -1.64 -1.23
N TYR A 102 10.91 -0.72 -1.19
CA TYR A 102 10.80 0.59 -1.84
C TYR A 102 10.64 0.44 -3.36
N LYS A 103 11.46 -0.39 -4.01
CA LYS A 103 11.35 -0.68 -5.44
C LYS A 103 10.00 -1.29 -5.79
N SER A 104 9.46 -2.17 -4.94
CA SER A 104 8.11 -2.72 -5.11
C SER A 104 7.06 -1.62 -5.02
N MET A 105 7.12 -0.77 -4.00
CA MET A 105 6.21 0.37 -3.83
C MET A 105 6.17 1.26 -5.07
N VAL A 106 7.34 1.68 -5.56
CA VAL A 106 7.47 2.52 -6.76
C VAL A 106 6.95 1.82 -8.00
N LYS A 107 7.28 0.53 -8.18
CA LYS A 107 6.84 -0.28 -9.31
C LYS A 107 5.32 -0.34 -9.45
N TYR A 108 4.60 -0.39 -8.33
CA TYR A 108 3.13 -0.44 -8.31
C TYR A 108 2.49 0.95 -8.19
N GLY A 109 3.28 2.03 -8.22
CA GLY A 109 2.79 3.41 -8.17
C GLY A 109 2.26 3.82 -6.79
N GLY A 110 2.73 3.17 -5.72
CA GLY A 110 2.34 3.47 -4.35
C GLY A 110 3.19 4.57 -3.71
N ILE A 111 2.68 5.10 -2.62
CA ILE A 111 3.34 6.05 -1.72
C ILE A 111 3.57 5.45 -0.32
N GLY A 112 3.09 4.22 -0.12
CA GLY A 112 3.28 3.37 1.04
C GLY A 112 3.07 1.91 0.66
N LEU A 113 3.82 0.98 1.30
CA LEU A 113 3.71 -0.46 1.08
C LEU A 113 4.12 -1.21 2.35
N SER A 114 3.20 -2.00 2.89
CA SER A 114 3.46 -2.87 4.04
C SER A 114 4.01 -4.23 3.61
N ALA A 115 4.86 -4.84 4.44
CA ALA A 115 5.53 -6.11 4.14
C ALA A 115 4.56 -7.27 3.88
N ASN A 116 3.42 -7.32 4.58
CA ASN A 116 2.41 -8.35 4.35
C ASN A 116 1.76 -8.25 2.97
N GLN A 117 1.73 -7.08 2.33
CA GLN A 117 1.20 -6.92 0.98
C GLN A 117 2.06 -7.62 -0.09
N VAL A 118 3.30 -7.95 0.23
CA VAL A 118 4.21 -8.76 -0.59
C VAL A 118 4.44 -10.16 -0.01
N GLY A 119 3.64 -10.57 0.96
CA GLY A 119 3.68 -11.90 1.57
C GLY A 119 4.72 -12.11 2.66
N LEU A 120 5.38 -11.04 3.12
CA LEU A 120 6.35 -11.08 4.22
C LEU A 120 5.65 -10.78 5.54
N PRO A 121 5.70 -11.69 6.56
CA PRO A 121 4.98 -11.53 7.82
C PRO A 121 5.74 -10.62 8.80
N PHE A 122 6.25 -9.50 8.32
CA PHE A 122 7.04 -8.56 9.11
C PHE A 122 6.22 -7.34 9.49
N ARG A 123 6.32 -6.90 10.74
CA ARG A 123 5.79 -5.60 11.17
C ARG A 123 6.72 -4.49 10.66
N MET A 124 6.59 -4.21 9.37
CA MET A 124 7.41 -3.25 8.64
C MET A 124 6.63 -2.71 7.45
N PHE A 125 6.85 -1.45 7.13
CA PHE A 125 6.41 -0.85 5.88
C PHE A 125 7.39 0.23 5.40
N VAL A 126 7.30 0.57 4.13
CA VAL A 126 8.01 1.68 3.51
C VAL A 126 7.03 2.76 3.09
N MET A 127 7.42 4.04 3.15
CA MET A 127 6.58 5.15 2.73
C MET A 127 7.39 6.32 2.20
N GLY A 128 6.74 7.21 1.44
CA GLY A 128 7.34 8.43 0.91
C GLY A 128 7.85 8.29 -0.51
N GLY A 129 8.92 9.02 -0.83
CA GLY A 129 9.55 9.03 -2.16
C GLY A 129 8.81 9.88 -3.21
N HIS A 130 7.68 10.49 -2.88
CA HIS A 130 6.98 11.41 -3.76
C HIS A 130 7.38 12.85 -3.44
N PRO A 131 7.81 13.67 -4.44
CA PRO A 131 8.33 15.03 -4.17
C PRO A 131 7.41 15.95 -3.37
N GLN A 132 6.10 15.76 -3.48
CA GLN A 132 5.09 16.55 -2.75
C GLN A 132 4.82 16.04 -1.32
N ILE A 133 5.51 14.99 -0.88
CA ILE A 133 5.35 14.39 0.44
C ILE A 133 6.70 14.47 1.14
N ASP A 134 6.84 15.39 2.08
CA ASP A 134 8.07 15.65 2.84
C ASP A 134 9.32 15.73 1.94
N ASP A 135 9.25 16.49 0.84
CA ASP A 135 10.32 16.66 -0.16
C ASP A 135 10.91 15.34 -0.70
N GLY A 136 10.07 14.32 -0.78
CA GLY A 136 10.47 13.01 -1.27
C GLY A 136 11.19 12.15 -0.22
N LYS A 137 11.16 12.52 1.06
CA LYS A 137 11.76 11.71 2.13
C LYS A 137 11.17 10.30 2.14
N VAL A 138 12.04 9.30 2.10
CA VAL A 138 11.69 7.89 2.24
C VAL A 138 11.86 7.47 3.71
N ARG A 139 10.91 6.68 4.21
CA ARG A 139 10.97 6.08 5.55
C ARG A 139 10.80 4.58 5.46
N ASN A 140 11.69 3.86 6.12
CA ASN A 140 11.65 2.41 6.29
C ASN A 140 11.32 2.13 7.76
N CYS A 141 10.06 1.80 8.04
CA CYS A 141 9.53 1.78 9.38
C CYS A 141 9.44 0.34 9.90
N PHE A 142 10.41 -0.10 10.72
CA PHE A 142 10.37 -1.38 11.40
C PHE A 142 9.74 -1.24 12.78
N ASN A 143 8.81 -2.12 13.13
CA ASN A 143 8.07 -2.10 14.39
C ASN A 143 7.45 -0.73 14.70
N PRO A 144 6.71 -0.13 13.77
CA PRO A 144 6.13 1.20 13.94
C PRO A 144 5.11 1.23 15.08
N ILE A 145 5.10 2.37 15.79
CA ILE A 145 4.16 2.67 16.89
C ILE A 145 3.67 4.10 16.70
N ILE A 146 2.37 4.31 16.83
CA ILE A 146 1.78 5.64 17.02
C ILE A 146 1.73 5.89 18.52
N LYS A 147 2.46 6.91 18.97
CA LYS A 147 2.54 7.29 20.40
C LYS A 147 1.44 8.28 20.78
N ASP A 148 1.11 9.16 19.84
CA ASP A 148 0.10 10.19 20.03
C ASP A 148 -0.48 10.61 18.69
N LEU A 149 -1.69 11.19 18.70
CA LEU A 149 -2.41 11.60 17.49
C LEU A 149 -3.37 12.77 17.78
N SER A 150 -3.74 13.51 16.73
CA SER A 150 -4.68 14.62 16.88
C SER A 150 -6.12 14.12 17.09
N GLU A 151 -6.88 14.89 17.88
CA GLU A 151 -8.34 14.73 17.96
C GLU A 151 -9.01 15.18 16.65
N GLU A 152 -8.44 16.22 16.04
CA GLU A 152 -8.90 16.72 14.74
C GLU A 152 -8.64 15.69 13.64
N THR A 153 -9.65 15.46 12.81
CA THR A 153 -9.60 14.48 11.72
C THR A 153 -9.86 15.14 10.37
N VAL A 154 -9.21 14.64 9.33
CA VAL A 154 -9.41 15.05 7.94
C VAL A 154 -9.97 13.90 7.13
N LEU A 155 -11.03 14.17 6.35
CA LEU A 155 -11.61 13.21 5.41
C LEU A 155 -10.90 13.31 4.06
N MET A 156 -10.29 12.21 3.60
CA MET A 156 -9.67 12.14 2.27
C MET A 156 -9.95 10.79 1.62
N LYS A 157 -9.85 10.74 0.29
CA LYS A 157 -9.89 9.48 -0.47
C LYS A 157 -8.54 8.77 -0.35
N GLU A 158 -8.59 7.48 -0.01
CA GLU A 158 -7.44 6.59 0.07
C GLU A 158 -7.64 5.40 -0.84
N GLY A 159 -6.55 4.97 -1.47
CA GLY A 159 -6.47 3.73 -2.23
C GLY A 159 -5.54 2.73 -1.56
N CYS A 160 -5.58 1.48 -2.00
CA CYS A 160 -4.71 0.42 -1.52
C CYS A 160 -4.12 -0.35 -2.70
N LEU A 161 -2.82 -0.62 -2.67
CA LEU A 161 -2.15 -1.41 -3.72
C LEU A 161 -2.68 -2.85 -3.80
N SER A 162 -3.13 -3.41 -2.67
CA SER A 162 -3.76 -4.74 -2.64
C SER A 162 -5.17 -4.77 -3.22
N PHE A 163 -5.84 -3.61 -3.32
CA PHE A 163 -7.19 -3.46 -3.86
C PHE A 163 -7.19 -2.32 -4.90
N PRO A 164 -6.58 -2.57 -6.08
CA PRO A 164 -6.47 -1.55 -7.12
C PRO A 164 -7.86 -1.03 -7.52
N PHE A 165 -7.94 0.28 -7.75
CA PHE A 165 -9.17 1.01 -8.13
C PHE A 165 -10.23 1.16 -7.03
N LEU A 166 -10.06 0.56 -5.86
CA LEU A 166 -10.92 0.80 -4.71
C LEU A 166 -10.42 2.05 -3.97
N PHE A 167 -11.24 3.10 -3.97
CA PHE A 167 -10.97 4.32 -3.23
C PHE A 167 -12.07 4.54 -2.20
N LEU A 168 -11.68 4.71 -0.95
CA LEU A 168 -12.58 4.94 0.17
C LEU A 168 -12.32 6.32 0.78
N SER A 169 -13.39 7.01 1.17
CA SER A 169 -13.28 8.24 1.96
C SER A 169 -13.10 7.88 3.43
N ILE A 170 -11.91 8.15 3.97
CA ILE A 170 -11.52 7.77 5.33
C ILE A 170 -11.19 9.02 6.13
N LYS A 171 -11.72 9.11 7.35
CA LYS A 171 -11.32 10.10 8.35
C LYS A 171 -10.11 9.58 9.10
N ARG A 172 -9.04 10.39 9.15
CA ARG A 172 -7.85 10.11 9.95
C ARG A 172 -7.42 11.34 10.72
N PRO A 173 -6.77 11.15 11.88
CA PRO A 173 -6.04 12.20 12.57
C PRO A 173 -5.16 13.02 11.64
N GLN A 174 -5.12 14.35 11.87
CA GLN A 174 -4.39 15.28 11.02
C GLN A 174 -2.88 15.15 11.20
N TRP A 175 -2.45 14.80 12.43
CA TRP A 175 -1.06 14.56 12.78
C TRP A 175 -0.92 13.35 13.70
N VAL A 176 0.28 12.76 13.71
CA VAL A 176 0.68 11.68 14.60
C VAL A 176 2.10 11.91 15.12
N ASN A 177 2.35 11.57 16.37
CA ASN A 177 3.70 11.36 16.91
C ASN A 177 4.01 9.87 16.83
N VAL A 178 5.11 9.51 16.18
CA VAL A 178 5.42 8.12 15.84
C VAL A 178 6.81 7.74 16.29
N GLN A 179 6.96 6.44 16.55
CA GLN A 179 8.26 5.82 16.80
C GLN A 179 8.42 4.57 15.94
N TYR A 180 9.59 4.37 15.37
CA TYR A 180 9.95 3.16 14.63
C TYR A 180 11.47 2.95 14.65
N THR A 181 11.92 1.78 14.22
CA THR A 181 13.35 1.53 13.95
C THR A 181 13.59 1.68 12.45
N ASP A 182 14.64 2.39 12.04
CA ASP A 182 15.03 2.53 10.63
C ASP A 182 15.84 1.31 10.12
N GLU A 183 16.23 1.34 8.85
CA GLU A 183 17.03 0.28 8.21
C GLU A 183 18.46 0.15 8.77
N ASN A 184 18.94 1.13 9.52
CA ASN A 184 20.23 1.12 10.19
C ASN A 184 20.12 0.60 11.63
N GLY A 185 18.91 0.24 12.10
CA GLY A 185 18.66 -0.21 13.46
C GLY A 185 18.51 0.94 14.47
N LYS A 186 18.45 2.18 14.02
CA LYS A 186 18.29 3.36 14.88
C LYS A 186 16.82 3.57 15.19
N THR A 187 16.50 3.82 16.46
CA THR A 187 15.17 4.29 16.86
C THR A 187 14.98 5.74 16.42
N VAL A 188 13.90 5.97 15.69
CA VAL A 188 13.46 7.28 15.20
C VAL A 188 12.17 7.63 15.91
N GLU A 189 12.06 8.83 16.41
CA GLU A 189 10.83 9.44 16.90
C GLU A 189 10.61 10.73 16.13
N GLU A 190 9.45 10.89 15.51
CA GLU A 190 9.14 12.07 14.71
C GLU A 190 7.66 12.41 14.73
N TYR A 191 7.40 13.69 14.55
CA TYR A 191 6.06 14.23 14.38
C TYR A 191 5.74 14.31 12.89
N LEU A 192 4.67 13.63 12.48
CA LEU A 192 4.18 13.63 11.11
C LEU A 192 2.85 14.37 11.02
N HIS A 193 2.66 15.10 9.92
CA HIS A 193 1.40 15.79 9.62
C HIS A 193 1.00 15.64 8.15
N GLY A 194 -0.25 16.00 7.82
CA GLY A 194 -0.75 15.96 6.45
C GLY A 194 -0.67 14.58 5.81
N MET A 195 -0.09 14.49 4.60
CA MET A 195 -0.03 13.23 3.85
C MET A 195 0.88 12.19 4.52
N SER A 196 2.00 12.60 5.12
CA SER A 196 2.90 11.68 5.82
C SER A 196 2.23 11.04 7.02
N ALA A 197 1.48 11.83 7.82
CA ALA A 197 0.69 11.28 8.92
C ALA A 197 -0.36 10.30 8.43
N ARG A 198 -1.00 10.59 7.30
CA ARG A 198 -2.03 9.75 6.70
C ARG A 198 -1.50 8.41 6.23
N ILE A 199 -0.34 8.39 5.57
CA ILE A 199 0.27 7.16 5.06
C ILE A 199 0.73 6.28 6.22
N PHE A 200 1.26 6.88 7.29
CA PHE A 200 1.77 6.14 8.45
C PHE A 200 0.64 5.43 9.22
N GLN A 201 -0.55 6.02 9.28
CA GLN A 201 -1.76 5.49 9.94
C GLN A 201 -2.39 4.32 9.18
#